data_3003260785fcb8ed2f2353d1901b023a
#
_entry.id   3003260785fcb8ed2f2353d1901b023a
#
_cell.length_a   1.000
_cell.length_b   1.000
_cell.length_c   1.000
_cell.angle_alpha   90.00
_cell.angle_beta   90.00
_cell.angle_gamma   90.00
#
_symmetry.space_group_name_H-M   'P 1'
#
loop_
_entity.id
_entity.type
_entity.pdbx_description
1 polymer ?
#
loop_
_entity_poly.entity_id
_entity_poly.type
_entity_poly.pdbx_seq_one_letter_code
_entity_poly.pdbx_strand_id
1 'polypeptide(L)'
;MRIVFFGTGDFAIPSLKALQENGLTPELVVTKPDAPRGRGRKIYDAEVKLAANDLDLPCAQPEDPRADEFIDQLRALAPDVGVVISYGVILTPEMLAIPKHGMINAHASLLPLYRGAAPIQRCIRDGHEETGITVMKITEELDAGDVMLVEKTNIGAAENAGQLRVRLAELSGKALVSAIHQLERGEAIFTPQDHSKASFAPKVEKEHGVIDWTMPAIEVDLLVRSMTPKPGAQTRLGNKRFIVMEGTVEQDLYGMGIPGALQSAGEEGIRVCTGKDLYRITRIKPDNGRNMTAGEFVRGHQIAPDARFG
;
A
#
# COMPACT_ATOMS: atom_id res chain seq x y z
N MET A 1 -21.87 6.45 -18.37
CA MET A 1 -21.26 5.14 -18.75
C MET A 1 -21.71 4.06 -17.78
N ARG A 2 -21.92 2.82 -18.24
CA ARG A 2 -22.15 1.66 -17.37
C ARG A 2 -20.80 1.15 -16.85
N ILE A 3 -20.63 1.14 -15.53
CA ILE A 3 -19.37 0.82 -14.87
C ILE A 3 -19.53 -0.48 -14.09
N VAL A 4 -18.57 -1.40 -14.19
CA VAL A 4 -18.40 -2.50 -13.25
C VAL A 4 -17.13 -2.23 -12.44
N PHE A 5 -17.24 -2.26 -11.11
CA PHE A 5 -16.13 -1.98 -10.19
C PHE A 5 -15.62 -3.27 -9.53
N PHE A 6 -14.36 -3.57 -9.68
CA PHE A 6 -13.67 -4.69 -9.02
C PHE A 6 -12.73 -4.16 -7.95
N GLY A 7 -12.97 -4.50 -6.69
CA GLY A 7 -12.14 -4.00 -5.61
C GLY A 7 -12.05 -4.94 -4.42
N THR A 8 -10.92 -4.89 -3.68
CA THR A 8 -10.76 -5.62 -2.43
C THR A 8 -9.96 -4.79 -1.44
N GLY A 9 -10.36 -4.83 -0.17
CA GLY A 9 -9.72 -4.10 0.91
C GLY A 9 -10.02 -2.59 0.92
N ASP A 10 -9.50 -1.94 1.94
CA ASP A 10 -9.78 -0.54 2.27
C ASP A 10 -9.24 0.47 1.22
N PHE A 11 -8.20 0.10 0.46
CA PHE A 11 -7.63 0.98 -0.59
C PHE A 11 -8.62 1.25 -1.74
N ALA A 12 -9.53 0.32 -2.02
CA ALA A 12 -10.51 0.46 -3.09
C ALA A 12 -11.71 1.36 -2.71
N ILE A 13 -11.98 1.53 -1.40
CA ILE A 13 -13.18 2.22 -0.91
C ILE A 13 -13.24 3.69 -1.31
N PRO A 14 -12.17 4.51 -1.18
CA PRO A 14 -12.21 5.90 -1.61
C PRO A 14 -12.52 6.06 -3.09
N SER A 15 -12.03 5.15 -3.94
CA SER A 15 -12.35 5.14 -5.37
C SER A 15 -13.83 4.85 -5.65
N LEU A 16 -14.40 3.86 -4.95
CA LEU A 16 -15.82 3.52 -5.07
C LEU A 16 -16.70 4.72 -4.66
N LYS A 17 -16.39 5.36 -3.54
CA LYS A 17 -17.09 6.55 -3.05
C LYS A 17 -16.97 7.72 -4.01
N ALA A 18 -15.76 8.01 -4.49
CA ALA A 18 -15.53 9.09 -5.43
C ALA A 18 -16.32 8.94 -6.74
N LEU A 19 -16.44 7.71 -7.26
CA LEU A 19 -17.27 7.43 -8.43
C LEU A 19 -18.74 7.74 -8.13
N GLN A 20 -19.30 7.24 -7.03
CA GLN A 20 -20.68 7.48 -6.62
C GLN A 20 -20.98 8.97 -6.43
N GLU A 21 -20.11 9.70 -5.72
CA GLU A 21 -20.25 11.12 -5.43
C GLU A 21 -20.21 12.01 -6.69
N ASN A 22 -19.60 11.52 -7.77
CA ASN A 22 -19.52 12.23 -9.05
C ASN A 22 -20.53 11.72 -10.09
N GLY A 23 -21.55 10.96 -9.68
CA GLY A 23 -22.59 10.48 -10.57
C GLY A 23 -22.17 9.34 -11.51
N LEU A 24 -21.00 8.74 -11.25
CA LEU A 24 -20.44 7.61 -11.98
C LEU A 24 -20.76 6.29 -11.23
N THR A 25 -22.03 6.09 -10.92
CA THR A 25 -22.51 4.96 -10.10
C THR A 25 -22.22 3.61 -10.78
N PRO A 26 -21.44 2.71 -10.13
CA PRO A 26 -21.25 1.35 -10.67
C PRO A 26 -22.55 0.56 -10.71
N GLU A 27 -22.81 -0.11 -11.83
CA GLU A 27 -23.93 -1.06 -11.99
C GLU A 27 -23.75 -2.34 -11.16
N LEU A 28 -22.47 -2.69 -10.90
CA LEU A 28 -22.09 -3.83 -10.07
C LEU A 28 -20.74 -3.58 -9.41
N VAL A 29 -20.68 -3.84 -8.11
CA VAL A 29 -19.42 -3.93 -7.34
C VAL A 29 -19.07 -5.40 -7.17
N VAL A 30 -17.85 -5.77 -7.53
CA VAL A 30 -17.32 -7.13 -7.41
C VAL A 30 -16.19 -7.15 -6.39
N THR A 31 -16.31 -7.98 -5.37
CA THR A 31 -15.26 -8.13 -4.34
C THR A 31 -15.04 -9.61 -4.01
N LYS A 32 -13.96 -9.90 -3.30
CA LYS A 32 -13.68 -11.27 -2.83
C LYS A 32 -14.71 -11.71 -1.80
N PRO A 33 -14.94 -13.02 -1.67
CA PRO A 33 -15.77 -13.59 -0.61
C PRO A 33 -15.31 -13.18 0.79
N ASP A 34 -16.24 -13.18 1.72
CA ASP A 34 -15.96 -12.97 3.14
C ASP A 34 -14.96 -14.00 3.63
N ALA A 35 -14.01 -13.59 4.44
CA ALA A 35 -12.88 -14.45 4.80
C ALA A 35 -12.60 -14.46 6.31
N PRO A 36 -12.10 -15.59 6.85
CA PRO A 36 -11.66 -15.66 8.23
C PRO A 36 -10.48 -14.73 8.50
N ARG A 37 -10.57 -13.89 9.55
CA ARG A 37 -9.50 -12.97 9.97
C ARG A 37 -9.19 -13.10 11.47
N GLY A 38 -7.97 -12.73 11.84
CA GLY A 38 -7.51 -12.68 13.22
C GLY A 38 -7.27 -14.07 13.85
N ARG A 39 -6.85 -14.07 15.14
CA ARG A 39 -6.48 -15.30 15.87
C ARG A 39 -7.63 -16.27 16.09
N GLY A 40 -8.88 -15.81 16.04
CA GLY A 40 -10.08 -16.64 16.22
C GLY A 40 -10.69 -17.16 14.92
N ARG A 41 -10.11 -16.86 13.75
CA ARG A 41 -10.64 -17.23 12.41
C ARG A 41 -12.15 -16.91 12.24
N LYS A 42 -12.63 -15.85 12.88
CA LYS A 42 -13.99 -15.37 12.69
C LYS A 42 -14.13 -14.83 11.26
N ILE A 43 -15.23 -15.18 10.61
CA ILE A 43 -15.55 -14.64 9.28
C ILE A 43 -15.89 -13.16 9.43
N TYR A 44 -15.25 -12.33 8.60
CA TYR A 44 -15.52 -10.90 8.50
C TYR A 44 -15.96 -10.57 7.10
N ASP A 45 -16.96 -9.72 6.98
CA ASP A 45 -17.39 -9.17 5.71
C ASP A 45 -16.24 -8.46 5.01
N ALA A 46 -16.19 -8.57 3.68
CA ALA A 46 -15.24 -7.85 2.87
C ALA A 46 -15.49 -6.33 2.98
N GLU A 47 -14.44 -5.53 3.21
CA GLU A 47 -14.57 -4.08 3.43
C GLU A 47 -15.30 -3.39 2.27
N VAL A 48 -15.03 -3.82 1.03
CA VAL A 48 -15.70 -3.26 -0.17
C VAL A 48 -17.17 -3.64 -0.21
N LYS A 49 -17.57 -4.86 0.24
CA LYS A 49 -18.98 -5.26 0.38
C LYS A 49 -19.71 -4.33 1.34
N LEU A 50 -19.12 -4.07 2.52
CA LEU A 50 -19.71 -3.15 3.48
C LEU A 50 -19.88 -1.75 2.89
N ALA A 51 -18.85 -1.24 2.20
CA ALA A 51 -18.93 0.05 1.54
C ALA A 51 -19.96 0.10 0.41
N ALA A 52 -20.11 -0.97 -0.37
CA ALA A 52 -21.13 -1.07 -1.40
C ALA A 52 -22.55 -1.06 -0.79
N ASN A 53 -22.76 -1.78 0.31
CA ASN A 53 -24.04 -1.78 1.03
C ASN A 53 -24.37 -0.39 1.60
N ASP A 54 -23.38 0.30 2.20
CA ASP A 54 -23.56 1.66 2.73
C ASP A 54 -23.92 2.69 1.63
N LEU A 55 -23.57 2.39 0.38
CA LEU A 55 -23.85 3.20 -0.80
C LEU A 55 -25.05 2.71 -1.62
N ASP A 56 -25.80 1.71 -1.13
CA ASP A 56 -26.91 1.07 -1.83
C ASP A 56 -26.55 0.54 -3.23
N LEU A 57 -25.32 0.02 -3.40
CA LEU A 57 -24.82 -0.52 -4.66
C LEU A 57 -24.96 -2.04 -4.73
N PRO A 58 -25.36 -2.61 -5.89
CA PRO A 58 -25.33 -4.05 -6.10
C PRO A 58 -23.92 -4.61 -5.92
N CYS A 59 -23.79 -5.67 -5.12
CA CYS A 59 -22.51 -6.29 -4.81
C CYS A 59 -22.52 -7.79 -5.07
N ALA A 60 -21.51 -8.29 -5.78
CA ALA A 60 -21.29 -9.72 -6.03
C ALA A 60 -19.96 -10.18 -5.42
N GLN A 61 -19.96 -11.40 -4.87
CA GLN A 61 -18.80 -12.06 -4.29
C GLN A 61 -18.61 -13.44 -4.92
N PRO A 62 -18.27 -13.54 -6.22
CA PRO A 62 -18.08 -14.82 -6.86
C PRO A 62 -16.91 -15.58 -6.21
N GLU A 63 -17.10 -16.89 -5.93
CA GLU A 63 -16.01 -17.74 -5.43
C GLU A 63 -14.92 -17.91 -6.48
N ASP A 64 -15.30 -18.14 -7.74
CA ASP A 64 -14.42 -18.04 -8.90
C ASP A 64 -15.00 -17.06 -9.93
N PRO A 65 -14.41 -15.87 -10.07
CA PRO A 65 -14.89 -14.89 -11.04
C PRO A 65 -14.67 -15.29 -12.50
N ARG A 66 -14.00 -16.41 -12.75
CA ARG A 66 -13.74 -16.96 -14.10
C ARG A 66 -14.80 -18.01 -14.50
N ALA A 67 -15.73 -18.35 -13.61
CA ALA A 67 -16.80 -19.26 -13.92
C ALA A 67 -17.75 -18.67 -14.98
N ASP A 68 -18.21 -19.51 -15.90
CA ASP A 68 -19.08 -19.11 -17.03
C ASP A 68 -20.31 -18.33 -16.56
N GLU A 69 -20.92 -18.75 -15.45
CA GLU A 69 -22.08 -18.07 -14.86
C GLU A 69 -21.80 -16.59 -14.54
N PHE A 70 -20.65 -16.30 -13.95
CA PHE A 70 -20.28 -14.92 -13.62
C PHE A 70 -19.86 -14.12 -14.87
N ILE A 71 -19.19 -14.77 -15.80
CA ILE A 71 -18.83 -14.18 -17.11
C ILE A 71 -20.10 -13.80 -17.87
N ASP A 72 -21.11 -14.66 -17.91
CA ASP A 72 -22.39 -14.39 -18.56
C ASP A 72 -23.17 -13.27 -17.85
N GLN A 73 -23.11 -13.19 -16.52
CA GLN A 73 -23.65 -12.06 -15.77
C GLN A 73 -22.97 -10.75 -16.19
N LEU A 74 -21.64 -10.72 -16.30
CA LEU A 74 -20.88 -9.53 -16.75
C LEU A 74 -21.27 -9.15 -18.19
N ARG A 75 -21.40 -10.12 -19.09
CA ARG A 75 -21.84 -9.86 -20.47
C ARG A 75 -23.25 -9.29 -20.53
N ALA A 76 -24.17 -9.81 -19.72
CA ALA A 76 -25.55 -9.33 -19.66
C ALA A 76 -25.63 -7.87 -19.18
N LEU A 77 -24.75 -7.44 -18.28
CA LEU A 77 -24.63 -6.04 -17.85
C LEU A 77 -24.14 -5.12 -19.00
N ALA A 78 -23.45 -5.67 -19.99
CA ALA A 78 -22.87 -4.96 -21.12
C ALA A 78 -22.15 -3.64 -20.67
N PRO A 79 -21.14 -3.72 -19.79
CA PRO A 79 -20.49 -2.55 -19.22
C PRO A 79 -19.71 -1.78 -20.29
N ASP A 80 -19.66 -0.44 -20.14
CA ASP A 80 -18.83 0.39 -20.99
C ASP A 80 -17.35 0.33 -20.55
N VAL A 81 -17.09 0.29 -19.23
CA VAL A 81 -15.74 0.19 -18.67
C VAL A 81 -15.74 -0.65 -17.38
N GLY A 82 -14.67 -1.42 -17.18
CA GLY A 82 -14.35 -2.04 -15.90
C GLY A 82 -13.31 -1.22 -15.14
N VAL A 83 -13.55 -0.97 -13.87
CA VAL A 83 -12.60 -0.30 -12.94
C VAL A 83 -12.07 -1.35 -11.97
N VAL A 84 -10.76 -1.49 -11.85
CA VAL A 84 -10.14 -2.51 -11.00
C VAL A 84 -9.18 -1.85 -10.01
N ILE A 85 -9.40 -2.05 -8.70
CA ILE A 85 -8.56 -1.50 -7.63
C ILE A 85 -8.24 -2.56 -6.60
N SER A 86 -6.97 -2.95 -6.52
CA SER A 86 -6.48 -3.92 -5.53
C SER A 86 -7.33 -5.21 -5.45
N TYR A 87 -7.91 -5.65 -6.54
CA TYR A 87 -8.82 -6.81 -6.57
C TYR A 87 -8.09 -8.11 -6.21
N GLY A 88 -6.85 -8.27 -6.69
CA GLY A 88 -5.97 -9.37 -6.32
C GLY A 88 -6.45 -10.74 -6.81
N VAL A 89 -7.18 -10.77 -7.93
CA VAL A 89 -7.49 -11.95 -8.74
C VAL A 89 -7.07 -11.61 -10.18
N ILE A 90 -6.46 -12.58 -10.85
CA ILE A 90 -6.08 -12.43 -12.26
C ILE A 90 -7.35 -12.49 -13.10
N LEU A 91 -7.57 -11.44 -13.89
CA LEU A 91 -8.66 -11.35 -14.85
C LEU A 91 -8.25 -12.02 -16.15
N THR A 92 -9.11 -12.85 -16.70
CA THR A 92 -8.84 -13.55 -17.97
C THR A 92 -8.95 -12.60 -19.17
N PRO A 93 -8.29 -12.90 -20.31
CA PRO A 93 -8.45 -12.12 -21.54
C PRO A 93 -9.92 -11.94 -21.94
N GLU A 94 -10.74 -12.98 -21.73
CA GLU A 94 -12.17 -12.96 -21.95
C GLU A 94 -12.88 -11.89 -21.09
N MET A 95 -12.59 -11.85 -19.79
CA MET A 95 -13.15 -10.84 -18.88
C MET A 95 -12.70 -9.42 -19.26
N LEU A 96 -11.42 -9.26 -19.63
CA LEU A 96 -10.85 -7.96 -20.03
C LEU A 96 -11.52 -7.40 -21.30
N ALA A 97 -12.03 -8.27 -22.16
CA ALA A 97 -12.67 -7.91 -23.43
C ALA A 97 -14.19 -7.61 -23.30
N ILE A 98 -14.83 -7.92 -22.16
CA ILE A 98 -16.27 -7.70 -21.99
C ILE A 98 -16.64 -6.20 -22.01
N PRO A 99 -15.97 -5.31 -21.24
CA PRO A 99 -16.33 -3.90 -21.29
C PRO A 99 -15.90 -3.26 -22.63
N LYS A 100 -16.75 -2.39 -23.16
CA LYS A 100 -16.52 -1.71 -24.44
C LYS A 100 -15.15 -0.99 -24.54
N HIS A 101 -14.74 -0.32 -23.46
CA HIS A 101 -13.46 0.37 -23.35
C HIS A 101 -12.37 -0.47 -22.64
N GLY A 102 -12.67 -1.75 -22.36
CA GLY A 102 -11.80 -2.63 -21.58
C GLY A 102 -11.83 -2.30 -20.10
N MET A 103 -10.81 -2.75 -19.38
CA MET A 103 -10.67 -2.51 -17.94
C MET A 103 -9.51 -1.57 -17.66
N ILE A 104 -9.69 -0.65 -16.72
CA ILE A 104 -8.68 0.28 -16.25
C ILE A 104 -8.35 0.02 -14.78
N ASN A 105 -7.09 0.26 -14.40
CA ASN A 105 -6.61 0.17 -13.03
C ASN A 105 -5.97 1.49 -12.61
N ALA A 106 -6.17 1.90 -11.35
CA ALA A 106 -5.40 2.97 -10.74
C ALA A 106 -4.27 2.34 -9.91
N HIS A 107 -3.07 2.33 -10.47
CA HIS A 107 -1.87 1.77 -9.86
C HIS A 107 -1.15 2.82 -9.01
N ALA A 108 -0.72 2.44 -7.80
CA ALA A 108 -0.17 3.34 -6.80
C ALA A 108 1.33 3.61 -7.00
N SER A 109 1.74 3.93 -8.22
CA SER A 109 3.08 4.41 -8.58
C SER A 109 3.05 5.25 -9.87
N LEU A 110 4.19 5.84 -10.19
CA LEU A 110 4.44 6.48 -11.49
C LEU A 110 4.99 5.42 -12.46
N LEU A 111 4.09 4.69 -13.14
CA LEU A 111 4.50 3.68 -14.12
C LEU A 111 5.37 4.29 -15.23
N PRO A 112 6.37 3.53 -15.74
CA PRO A 112 6.59 2.10 -15.59
C PRO A 112 7.35 1.67 -14.32
N LEU A 113 7.59 2.57 -13.37
CA LEU A 113 8.26 2.23 -12.12
C LEU A 113 7.30 1.48 -11.17
N TYR A 114 7.85 0.50 -10.44
CA TYR A 114 7.16 -0.21 -9.36
C TYR A 114 5.90 -0.99 -9.82
N ARG A 115 5.95 -1.70 -10.94
CA ARG A 115 4.94 -2.68 -11.30
C ARG A 115 4.82 -3.76 -10.23
N GLY A 116 3.61 -4.15 -9.83
CA GLY A 116 3.38 -5.24 -8.89
C GLY A 116 2.70 -4.84 -7.57
N ALA A 117 2.89 -5.67 -6.54
CA ALA A 117 2.01 -5.72 -5.37
C ALA A 117 2.31 -4.68 -4.27
N ALA A 118 3.51 -4.08 -4.23
CA ALA A 118 3.94 -3.24 -3.10
C ALA A 118 4.63 -1.92 -3.54
N PRO A 119 4.07 -1.16 -4.51
CA PRO A 119 4.68 0.06 -5.02
C PRO A 119 4.91 1.11 -3.93
N ILE A 120 3.95 1.28 -3.01
CA ILE A 120 3.99 2.28 -1.93
C ILE A 120 5.16 2.05 -0.99
N GLN A 121 5.34 0.79 -0.54
CA GLN A 121 6.44 0.45 0.35
C GLN A 121 7.79 0.58 -0.34
N ARG A 122 7.88 0.12 -1.59
CA ARG A 122 9.15 0.12 -2.33
C ARG A 122 9.63 1.53 -2.66
N CYS A 123 8.76 2.43 -3.11
CA CYS A 123 9.18 3.80 -3.42
C CYS A 123 9.69 4.56 -2.18
N ILE A 124 9.08 4.35 -0.98
CA ILE A 124 9.61 4.91 0.27
C ILE A 124 10.96 4.27 0.61
N ARG A 125 11.07 2.92 0.50
CA ARG A 125 12.31 2.18 0.82
C ARG A 125 13.48 2.64 -0.03
N ASP A 126 13.22 2.98 -1.28
CA ASP A 126 14.22 3.46 -2.25
C ASP A 126 14.51 4.97 -2.12
N GLY A 127 13.87 5.66 -1.15
CA GLY A 127 14.14 7.07 -0.84
C GLY A 127 13.57 8.07 -1.84
N HIS A 128 12.56 7.70 -2.63
CA HIS A 128 11.92 8.64 -3.54
C HIS A 128 11.15 9.73 -2.79
N GLU A 129 11.20 10.94 -3.32
CA GLU A 129 10.48 12.12 -2.81
C GLU A 129 9.15 12.36 -3.53
N GLU A 130 8.93 11.71 -4.68
CA GLU A 130 7.71 11.80 -5.48
C GLU A 130 7.17 10.40 -5.79
N THR A 131 5.86 10.27 -5.80
CA THR A 131 5.10 9.11 -6.25
C THR A 131 3.79 9.58 -6.90
N GLY A 132 2.83 8.69 -7.10
CA GLY A 132 1.53 9.08 -7.65
C GLY A 132 0.62 7.91 -7.94
N ILE A 133 -0.39 8.22 -8.72
CA ILE A 133 -1.33 7.25 -9.28
C ILE A 133 -1.21 7.28 -10.80
N THR A 134 -1.09 6.10 -11.38
CA THR A 134 -1.18 5.92 -12.83
C THR A 134 -2.46 5.15 -13.15
N VAL A 135 -3.37 5.80 -13.90
CA VAL A 135 -4.51 5.09 -14.50
C VAL A 135 -4.06 4.50 -15.82
N MET A 136 -4.18 3.18 -15.94
CA MET A 136 -3.74 2.45 -17.11
C MET A 136 -4.78 1.41 -17.56
N LYS A 137 -4.70 0.97 -18.80
CA LYS A 137 -5.45 -0.18 -19.31
C LYS A 137 -4.88 -1.48 -18.71
N ILE A 138 -5.75 -2.39 -18.30
CA ILE A 138 -5.30 -3.72 -17.86
C ILE A 138 -5.06 -4.61 -19.07
N THR A 139 -3.92 -5.29 -19.06
CA THR A 139 -3.50 -6.30 -20.04
C THR A 139 -3.15 -7.60 -19.32
N GLU A 140 -2.76 -8.63 -20.06
CA GLU A 140 -2.30 -9.90 -19.47
C GLU A 140 -0.95 -9.75 -18.74
N GLU A 141 -0.10 -8.82 -19.20
CA GLU A 141 1.17 -8.53 -18.56
C GLU A 141 0.95 -7.61 -17.34
N LEU A 142 1.59 -7.94 -16.22
CA LEU A 142 1.44 -7.26 -14.94
C LEU A 142 1.78 -5.76 -15.03
N ASP A 143 0.78 -4.92 -14.81
CA ASP A 143 0.86 -3.46 -14.76
C ASP A 143 1.61 -2.82 -15.96
N ALA A 144 1.51 -3.46 -17.15
CA ALA A 144 2.26 -3.10 -18.35
C ALA A 144 1.41 -2.40 -19.43
N GLY A 145 0.10 -2.29 -19.23
CA GLY A 145 -0.80 -1.69 -20.20
C GLY A 145 -0.58 -0.19 -20.38
N ASP A 146 -1.13 0.33 -21.47
CA ASP A 146 -1.00 1.73 -21.86
C ASP A 146 -1.53 2.67 -20.76
N VAL A 147 -0.78 3.72 -20.51
CA VAL A 147 -1.09 4.76 -19.53
C VAL A 147 -2.09 5.76 -20.11
N MET A 148 -3.15 6.02 -19.38
CA MET A 148 -4.16 7.00 -19.74
C MET A 148 -3.97 8.33 -18.98
N LEU A 149 -3.65 8.28 -17.69
CA LEU A 149 -3.55 9.46 -16.83
C LEU A 149 -2.54 9.21 -15.71
N VAL A 150 -1.80 10.26 -15.34
CA VAL A 150 -0.85 10.23 -14.22
C VAL A 150 -1.13 11.42 -13.29
N GLU A 151 -1.35 11.12 -12.02
CA GLU A 151 -1.47 12.11 -10.94
C GLU A 151 -0.30 11.97 -9.98
N LYS A 152 0.52 13.01 -9.86
CA LYS A 152 1.73 13.03 -9.04
C LYS A 152 1.46 13.60 -7.66
N THR A 153 2.23 13.15 -6.68
CA THR A 153 2.24 13.70 -5.32
C THR A 153 3.61 13.50 -4.66
N ASN A 154 4.00 14.45 -3.80
CA ASN A 154 5.22 14.30 -3.01
C ASN A 154 5.02 13.32 -1.87
N ILE A 155 6.10 12.66 -1.46
CA ILE A 155 6.17 11.85 -0.25
C ILE A 155 6.73 12.74 0.86
N GLY A 156 6.00 12.86 1.97
CA GLY A 156 6.45 13.66 3.12
C GLY A 156 7.72 13.07 3.76
N ALA A 157 8.63 13.93 4.21
CA ALA A 157 9.91 13.51 4.78
C ALA A 157 9.80 12.53 5.96
N ALA A 158 8.73 12.61 6.75
CA ALA A 158 8.43 11.69 7.85
C ALA A 158 7.23 10.76 7.56
N GLU A 159 6.70 10.80 6.33
CA GLU A 159 5.52 10.04 5.96
C GLU A 159 5.84 8.55 5.84
N ASN A 160 5.03 7.71 6.49
CA ASN A 160 5.16 6.26 6.40
C ASN A 160 4.21 5.66 5.34
N ALA A 161 4.42 4.40 5.00
CA ALA A 161 3.64 3.72 3.97
C ALA A 161 2.14 3.65 4.28
N GLY A 162 1.74 3.60 5.54
CA GLY A 162 0.32 3.62 5.92
C GLY A 162 -0.34 4.97 5.65
N GLN A 163 0.34 6.07 5.97
CA GLN A 163 -0.13 7.43 5.70
C GLN A 163 -0.20 7.71 4.21
N LEU A 164 0.88 7.42 3.49
CA LEU A 164 0.94 7.59 2.03
C LEU A 164 -0.15 6.76 1.33
N ARG A 165 -0.42 5.54 1.81
CA ARG A 165 -1.45 4.66 1.26
C ARG A 165 -2.86 5.28 1.35
N VAL A 166 -3.18 5.95 2.46
CA VAL A 166 -4.48 6.66 2.61
C VAL A 166 -4.60 7.77 1.58
N ARG A 167 -3.58 8.62 1.45
CA ARG A 167 -3.58 9.72 0.47
C ARG A 167 -3.67 9.22 -0.98
N LEU A 168 -2.91 8.16 -1.31
CA LEU A 168 -2.96 7.57 -2.65
C LEU A 168 -4.29 6.90 -2.96
N ALA A 169 -4.99 6.34 -1.97
CA ALA A 169 -6.33 5.81 -2.15
C ALA A 169 -7.35 6.91 -2.51
N GLU A 170 -7.27 8.07 -1.86
CA GLU A 170 -8.09 9.24 -2.20
C GLU A 170 -7.73 9.80 -3.59
N LEU A 171 -6.43 9.89 -3.89
CA LEU A 171 -5.94 10.35 -5.19
C LEU A 171 -6.39 9.41 -6.32
N SER A 172 -6.43 8.08 -6.06
CA SER A 172 -6.94 7.09 -7.01
C SER A 172 -8.40 7.35 -7.39
N GLY A 173 -9.24 7.71 -6.42
CA GLY A 173 -10.63 8.07 -6.68
C GLY A 173 -10.76 9.26 -7.63
N LYS A 174 -10.01 10.33 -7.37
CA LYS A 174 -9.98 11.54 -8.23
C LYS A 174 -9.47 11.24 -9.64
N ALA A 175 -8.37 10.47 -9.73
CA ALA A 175 -7.79 10.08 -11.00
C ALA A 175 -8.77 9.24 -11.85
N LEU A 176 -9.50 8.29 -11.23
CA LEU A 176 -10.49 7.47 -11.92
C LEU A 176 -11.68 8.26 -12.40
N VAL A 177 -12.23 9.19 -11.59
CA VAL A 177 -13.30 10.08 -12.02
C VAL A 177 -12.88 10.88 -13.25
N SER A 178 -11.69 11.48 -13.23
CA SER A 178 -11.14 12.21 -14.39
C SER A 178 -10.97 11.30 -15.61
N ALA A 179 -10.44 10.10 -15.43
CA ALA A 179 -10.24 9.12 -16.50
C ALA A 179 -11.57 8.70 -17.15
N ILE A 180 -12.60 8.40 -16.35
CA ILE A 180 -13.89 7.97 -16.86
C ILE A 180 -14.58 9.12 -17.62
N HIS A 181 -14.50 10.35 -17.14
CA HIS A 181 -15.02 11.52 -17.89
C HIS A 181 -14.29 11.74 -19.21
N GLN A 182 -12.97 11.46 -19.30
CA GLN A 182 -12.27 11.51 -20.59
C GLN A 182 -12.77 10.41 -21.53
N LEU A 183 -13.02 9.19 -21.02
CA LEU A 183 -13.64 8.12 -21.81
C LEU A 183 -15.03 8.48 -22.33
N GLU A 184 -15.88 9.08 -21.48
CA GLU A 184 -17.23 9.53 -21.86
C GLU A 184 -17.22 10.56 -23.00
N ARG A 185 -16.26 11.49 -22.95
CA ARG A 185 -16.12 12.53 -23.99
C ARG A 185 -15.36 12.07 -25.24
N GLY A 186 -14.83 10.84 -25.25
CA GLY A 186 -14.01 10.34 -26.33
C GLY A 186 -12.63 11.03 -26.42
N GLU A 187 -12.16 11.62 -25.33
CA GLU A 187 -10.89 12.36 -25.22
C GLU A 187 -9.75 11.51 -24.63
N ALA A 188 -10.03 10.26 -24.25
CA ALA A 188 -9.04 9.39 -23.66
C ALA A 188 -7.90 9.05 -24.63
N ILE A 189 -6.67 9.35 -24.21
CA ILE A 189 -5.46 9.04 -24.97
C ILE A 189 -4.68 7.99 -24.16
N PHE A 190 -4.37 6.88 -24.80
CA PHE A 190 -3.58 5.80 -24.21
C PHE A 190 -2.16 5.83 -24.78
N THR A 191 -1.17 5.94 -23.92
CA THR A 191 0.24 6.03 -24.27
C THR A 191 0.98 4.77 -23.82
N PRO A 192 1.67 4.04 -24.71
CA PRO A 192 2.46 2.88 -24.34
C PRO A 192 3.52 3.21 -23.30
N GLN A 193 3.75 2.30 -22.35
CA GLN A 193 4.82 2.44 -21.38
C GLN A 193 6.20 2.18 -22.01
N ASP A 194 7.22 2.89 -21.54
CA ASP A 194 8.62 2.57 -21.87
C ASP A 194 9.09 1.38 -21.02
N HIS A 195 8.96 0.16 -21.56
CA HIS A 195 9.30 -1.08 -20.85
C HIS A 195 10.78 -1.16 -20.45
N SER A 196 11.68 -0.41 -21.11
CA SER A 196 13.11 -0.38 -20.75
C SER A 196 13.38 0.29 -19.40
N LYS A 197 12.43 1.10 -18.92
CA LYS A 197 12.48 1.79 -17.61
C LYS A 197 11.67 1.10 -16.53
N ALA A 198 11.06 -0.05 -16.83
CA ALA A 198 10.22 -0.73 -15.86
C ALA A 198 11.02 -1.23 -14.65
N SER A 199 10.49 -1.00 -13.46
CA SER A 199 10.95 -1.64 -12.23
C SER A 199 9.80 -2.38 -11.55
N PHE A 200 10.16 -3.34 -10.67
CA PHE A 200 9.18 -4.22 -10.06
C PHE A 200 9.12 -4.04 -8.54
N ALA A 201 7.92 -4.10 -8.00
CA ALA A 201 7.61 -3.98 -6.59
C ALA A 201 6.95 -5.27 -6.07
N PRO A 202 7.73 -6.35 -5.87
CA PRO A 202 7.19 -7.60 -5.35
C PRO A 202 6.63 -7.39 -3.93
N LYS A 203 5.71 -8.26 -3.55
CA LYS A 203 5.08 -8.26 -2.24
C LYS A 203 6.11 -8.17 -1.11
N VAL A 204 5.81 -7.35 -0.11
CA VAL A 204 6.66 -7.21 1.08
C VAL A 204 6.29 -8.29 2.09
N GLU A 205 7.30 -9.08 2.48
CA GLU A 205 7.20 -10.11 3.50
C GLU A 205 7.82 -9.62 4.82
N LYS A 206 7.58 -10.34 5.92
CA LYS A 206 8.05 -9.93 7.27
C LYS A 206 9.58 -9.85 7.36
N GLU A 207 10.25 -10.73 6.67
CA GLU A 207 11.71 -10.83 6.64
C GLU A 207 12.38 -9.60 6.05
N HIS A 208 11.71 -8.93 5.12
CA HIS A 208 12.18 -7.65 4.56
C HIS A 208 12.18 -6.50 5.57
N GLY A 209 11.50 -6.66 6.70
CA GLY A 209 11.43 -5.66 7.77
C GLY A 209 12.50 -5.80 8.86
N VAL A 210 13.45 -6.74 8.76
CA VAL A 210 14.52 -6.88 9.76
C VAL A 210 15.49 -5.73 9.64
N ILE A 211 15.70 -4.99 10.74
CA ILE A 211 16.61 -3.85 10.77
C ILE A 211 18.05 -4.38 10.85
N ASP A 212 18.85 -4.00 9.87
CA ASP A 212 20.30 -4.14 9.90
C ASP A 212 20.92 -2.83 10.43
N TRP A 213 21.35 -2.84 11.68
CA TRP A 213 21.95 -1.67 12.32
C TRP A 213 23.32 -1.29 11.76
N THR A 214 23.93 -2.09 10.91
CA THR A 214 25.19 -1.73 10.21
C THR A 214 24.94 -0.77 9.05
N MET A 215 23.69 -0.60 8.61
CA MET A 215 23.30 0.39 7.60
C MET A 215 23.34 1.81 8.18
N PRO A 216 23.46 2.85 7.33
CA PRO A 216 23.30 4.24 7.78
C PRO A 216 21.93 4.50 8.41
N ALA A 217 21.83 5.46 9.34
CA ALA A 217 20.57 5.80 10.01
C ALA A 217 19.45 6.20 9.04
N ILE A 218 19.78 6.85 7.93
CA ILE A 218 18.80 7.19 6.88
C ILE A 218 18.19 5.93 6.23
N GLU A 219 18.98 4.89 6.01
CA GLU A 219 18.50 3.62 5.46
C GLU A 219 17.61 2.88 6.47
N VAL A 220 17.91 2.99 7.77
CA VAL A 220 17.07 2.48 8.84
C VAL A 220 15.73 3.24 8.86
N ASP A 221 15.76 4.58 8.71
CA ASP A 221 14.55 5.39 8.63
C ASP A 221 13.66 5.02 7.45
N LEU A 222 14.24 4.91 6.26
CA LEU A 222 13.53 4.46 5.05
C LEU A 222 12.88 3.09 5.26
N LEU A 223 13.60 2.15 5.90
CA LEU A 223 13.04 0.84 6.25
C LEU A 223 11.86 0.98 7.21
N VAL A 224 12.01 1.72 8.31
CA VAL A 224 10.96 1.90 9.31
C VAL A 224 9.71 2.52 8.67
N ARG A 225 9.87 3.60 7.92
CA ARG A 225 8.74 4.27 7.25
C ARG A 225 8.06 3.38 6.22
N SER A 226 8.83 2.67 5.40
CA SER A 226 8.29 1.78 4.37
C SER A 226 7.53 0.57 4.94
N MET A 227 7.93 0.08 6.10
CA MET A 227 7.32 -1.09 6.75
C MET A 227 6.17 -0.73 7.71
N THR A 228 6.00 0.52 8.07
CA THR A 228 4.95 0.97 9.00
C THR A 228 3.62 1.24 8.26
N PRO A 229 2.47 0.72 8.74
CA PRO A 229 2.27 -0.03 9.99
C PRO A 229 2.50 -1.54 9.85
N LYS A 230 2.57 -2.08 8.65
CA LYS A 230 2.71 -3.53 8.37
C LYS A 230 3.65 -3.74 7.17
N PRO A 231 4.52 -4.78 7.27
CA PRO A 231 4.63 -5.78 8.33
C PRO A 231 5.31 -5.27 9.62
N GLY A 232 5.90 -4.08 9.62
CA GLY A 232 6.66 -3.45 10.68
C GLY A 232 8.17 -3.72 10.59
N ALA A 233 8.98 -2.71 10.93
CA ALA A 233 10.44 -2.84 11.02
C ALA A 233 10.82 -3.53 12.33
N GLN A 234 11.53 -4.65 12.24
CA GLN A 234 11.78 -5.56 13.37
C GLN A 234 13.21 -5.48 13.85
N THR A 235 13.38 -5.51 15.16
CA THR A 235 14.68 -5.62 15.82
C THR A 235 14.56 -6.46 17.10
N ARG A 236 15.67 -6.79 17.72
CA ARG A 236 15.75 -7.49 19.00
C ARG A 236 16.59 -6.68 19.99
N LEU A 237 16.26 -6.85 21.27
CA LEU A 237 17.07 -6.42 22.40
C LEU A 237 17.21 -7.62 23.33
N GLY A 238 18.35 -8.27 23.29
CA GLY A 238 18.52 -9.60 23.87
C GLY A 238 17.51 -10.59 23.25
N ASN A 239 16.76 -11.28 24.09
CA ASN A 239 15.77 -12.27 23.62
C ASN A 239 14.40 -11.68 23.27
N LYS A 240 14.18 -10.37 23.46
CA LYS A 240 12.90 -9.71 23.21
C LYS A 240 12.86 -9.13 21.80
N ARG A 241 11.80 -9.43 21.06
CA ARG A 241 11.55 -8.84 19.75
C ARG A 241 10.70 -7.58 19.86
N PHE A 242 10.99 -6.61 19.01
CA PHE A 242 10.29 -5.35 18.91
C PHE A 242 9.99 -5.00 17.45
N ILE A 243 8.94 -4.23 17.25
CA ILE A 243 8.69 -3.52 16.00
C ILE A 243 8.96 -2.04 16.28
N VAL A 244 9.88 -1.45 15.52
CA VAL A 244 10.10 -0.01 15.50
C VAL A 244 9.02 0.59 14.61
N MET A 245 8.22 1.50 15.16
CA MET A 245 7.08 2.12 14.48
C MET A 245 7.40 3.50 13.96
N GLU A 246 8.32 4.21 14.64
CA GLU A 246 8.69 5.59 14.32
C GLU A 246 10.04 5.92 14.93
N GLY A 247 10.80 6.76 14.27
CA GLY A 247 12.07 7.28 14.76
C GLY A 247 12.55 8.45 13.91
N THR A 248 13.74 8.93 14.24
CA THR A 248 14.38 10.05 13.54
C THR A 248 15.87 9.81 13.42
N VAL A 249 16.46 10.28 12.31
CA VAL A 249 17.91 10.31 12.11
C VAL A 249 18.47 11.46 12.94
N GLU A 250 19.53 11.20 13.71
CA GLU A 250 20.31 12.20 14.45
C GLU A 250 21.79 12.09 14.07
N GLN A 251 22.43 13.24 13.90
CA GLN A 251 23.86 13.27 13.58
C GLN A 251 24.68 12.77 14.78
N ASP A 252 25.62 11.87 14.54
CA ASP A 252 26.56 11.44 15.57
C ASP A 252 27.74 12.44 15.66
N LEU A 253 27.71 13.27 16.69
CA LEU A 253 28.72 14.30 16.93
C LEU A 253 29.95 13.80 17.71
N TYR A 254 29.92 12.59 18.27
CA TYR A 254 30.90 12.08 19.22
C TYR A 254 31.72 10.88 18.73
N GLY A 255 31.42 10.42 17.53
CA GLY A 255 32.05 9.25 16.95
C GLY A 255 31.16 7.99 17.06
N MET A 256 31.29 7.16 16.04
CA MET A 256 30.40 5.99 15.89
C MET A 256 30.70 4.94 16.95
N GLY A 257 29.70 4.64 17.73
CA GLY A 257 29.69 3.41 18.54
C GLY A 257 29.56 2.16 17.66
N ILE A 258 29.60 0.99 18.28
CA ILE A 258 29.38 -0.27 17.58
C ILE A 258 27.91 -0.29 17.07
N PRO A 259 27.63 -0.56 15.78
CA PRO A 259 26.27 -0.65 15.26
C PRO A 259 25.37 -1.57 16.10
N GLY A 260 24.17 -1.08 16.41
CA GLY A 260 23.21 -1.73 17.32
C GLY A 260 23.43 -1.39 18.80
N ALA A 261 24.56 -0.79 19.21
CA ALA A 261 24.77 -0.42 20.60
C ALA A 261 23.81 0.69 21.04
N LEU A 262 23.33 0.56 22.28
CA LEU A 262 22.57 1.61 22.94
C LEU A 262 23.50 2.80 23.24
N GLN A 263 23.18 3.98 22.71
CA GLN A 263 23.87 5.20 23.10
C GLN A 263 23.20 5.86 24.31
N SER A 264 21.87 5.97 24.29
CA SER A 264 21.08 6.47 25.41
C SER A 264 19.62 6.02 25.32
N ALA A 265 18.94 5.98 26.47
CA ALA A 265 17.53 5.72 26.55
C ALA A 265 16.90 6.66 27.59
N GLY A 266 15.76 7.28 27.25
CA GLY A 266 15.06 8.23 28.12
C GLY A 266 13.69 8.62 27.56
N GLU A 267 13.13 9.69 28.12
CA GLU A 267 11.80 10.19 27.75
C GLU A 267 11.69 10.55 26.26
N GLU A 268 12.75 11.09 25.67
CA GLU A 268 12.77 11.52 24.27
C GLU A 268 12.91 10.36 23.28
N GLY A 269 13.30 9.17 23.74
CA GLY A 269 13.50 8.01 22.89
C GLY A 269 14.68 7.13 23.27
N ILE A 270 14.93 6.15 22.41
CA ILE A 270 16.06 5.22 22.49
C ILE A 270 16.99 5.50 21.33
N ARG A 271 18.21 5.98 21.62
CA ARG A 271 19.24 6.26 20.61
C ARG A 271 20.09 5.03 20.39
N VAL A 272 20.13 4.58 19.15
CA VAL A 272 20.87 3.38 18.74
C VAL A 272 21.95 3.79 17.72
N CYS A 273 23.16 3.31 17.93
CA CYS A 273 24.23 3.48 16.95
C CYS A 273 23.94 2.71 15.67
N THR A 274 24.20 3.32 14.53
CA THR A 274 24.06 2.68 13.22
C THR A 274 25.42 2.64 12.51
N GLY A 275 25.45 2.17 11.27
CA GLY A 275 26.69 2.20 10.47
C GLY A 275 27.19 3.62 10.17
N LYS A 276 26.28 4.60 10.18
CA LYS A 276 26.58 6.04 10.08
C LYS A 276 25.44 6.81 10.75
N ASP A 277 25.81 7.72 11.66
CA ASP A 277 24.86 8.51 12.46
C ASP A 277 24.08 7.66 13.48
N LEU A 278 23.09 8.25 14.14
CA LEU A 278 22.28 7.61 15.14
C LEU A 278 20.83 7.53 14.66
N TYR A 279 20.15 6.47 15.07
CA TYR A 279 18.70 6.39 14.90
C TYR A 279 18.01 6.47 16.26
N ARG A 280 17.23 7.54 16.47
CA ARG A 280 16.41 7.68 17.67
C ARG A 280 15.04 7.08 17.46
N ILE A 281 14.77 5.97 18.11
CA ILE A 281 13.47 5.33 18.14
C ILE A 281 12.55 6.15 19.04
N THR A 282 11.43 6.63 18.52
CA THR A 282 10.42 7.41 19.27
C THR A 282 9.19 6.59 19.63
N ARG A 283 8.83 5.60 18.78
CA ARG A 283 7.73 4.68 19.05
C ARG A 283 8.11 3.23 18.77
N ILE A 284 7.68 2.36 19.66
CA ILE A 284 8.03 0.94 19.65
C ILE A 284 6.82 0.08 20.00
N LYS A 285 6.76 -1.11 19.46
CA LYS A 285 5.76 -2.12 19.83
C LYS A 285 6.49 -3.40 20.25
N PRO A 286 6.52 -3.73 21.54
CA PRO A 286 7.02 -5.01 22.03
C PRO A 286 6.21 -6.17 21.45
N ASP A 287 6.83 -7.36 21.35
CA ASP A 287 6.11 -8.57 20.94
C ASP A 287 4.96 -8.83 21.91
N ASN A 288 3.76 -9.07 21.37
CA ASN A 288 2.50 -9.19 22.12
C ASN A 288 2.09 -7.95 22.93
N GLY A 289 2.80 -6.81 22.80
CA GLY A 289 2.48 -5.55 23.44
C GLY A 289 1.65 -4.59 22.58
N ARG A 290 1.29 -3.45 23.15
CA ARG A 290 0.68 -2.31 22.45
C ARG A 290 1.75 -1.40 21.84
N ASN A 291 1.37 -0.63 20.85
CA ASN A 291 2.16 0.50 20.37
C ASN A 291 2.26 1.56 21.48
N MET A 292 3.48 2.03 21.80
CA MET A 292 3.75 3.02 22.84
C MET A 292 4.94 3.91 22.46
N THR A 293 5.10 5.03 23.15
CA THR A 293 6.31 5.84 22.99
C THR A 293 7.51 5.08 23.57
N ALA A 294 8.71 5.38 23.05
CA ALA A 294 9.93 4.82 23.62
C ALA A 294 10.15 5.25 25.08
N GLY A 295 9.75 6.49 25.45
CA GLY A 295 9.77 6.96 26.83
C GLY A 295 8.87 6.14 27.76
N GLU A 296 7.62 5.82 27.34
CA GLU A 296 6.75 4.91 28.10
C GLU A 296 7.39 3.54 28.31
N PHE A 297 8.03 3.03 27.26
CA PHE A 297 8.73 1.74 27.33
C PHE A 297 9.90 1.78 28.33
N VAL A 298 10.75 2.80 28.28
CA VAL A 298 11.92 2.96 29.16
C VAL A 298 11.51 3.11 30.63
N ARG A 299 10.42 3.82 30.95
CA ARG A 299 9.90 3.91 32.33
C ARG A 299 9.50 2.55 32.90
N GLY A 300 8.99 1.66 32.07
CA GLY A 300 8.56 0.33 32.50
C GLY A 300 9.62 -0.76 32.40
N HIS A 301 10.75 -0.48 31.77
CA HIS A 301 11.77 -1.49 31.47
C HIS A 301 13.16 -0.91 31.59
N GLN A 302 13.93 -1.45 32.52
CA GLN A 302 15.34 -1.10 32.64
C GLN A 302 16.12 -1.66 31.45
N ILE A 303 16.75 -0.80 30.67
CA ILE A 303 17.63 -1.17 29.57
C ILE A 303 19.07 -1.07 30.09
N ALA A 304 19.84 -2.14 30.02
CA ALA A 304 21.22 -2.13 30.45
C ALA A 304 22.06 -1.18 29.57
N PRO A 305 23.03 -0.44 30.13
CA PRO A 305 23.85 0.51 29.35
C PRO A 305 24.66 -0.14 28.22
N ASP A 306 24.99 -1.41 28.36
CA ASP A 306 25.72 -2.22 27.38
C ASP A 306 24.79 -2.99 26.43
N ALA A 307 23.49 -2.68 26.46
CA ALA A 307 22.49 -3.34 25.63
C ALA A 307 22.76 -3.11 24.14
N ARG A 308 22.48 -4.13 23.34
CA ARG A 308 22.65 -4.07 21.89
C ARG A 308 21.41 -4.58 21.19
N PHE A 309 20.99 -3.80 20.20
CA PHE A 309 19.95 -4.17 19.24
C PHE A 309 20.54 -4.99 18.09
N GLY A 310 19.79 -5.99 17.59
CA GLY A 310 20.22 -6.88 16.52
C GLY A 310 19.10 -7.78 16.01
#